data_3c3715c1df599c9919b6a7384455e774
#
_entry.id   3c3715c1df599c9919b6a7384455e774
#
_cell.length_a   1.000
_cell.length_b   1.000
_cell.length_c   1.000
_cell.angle_alpha   90.00
_cell.angle_beta   90.00
_cell.angle_gamma   90.00
#
_symmetry.space_group_name_H-M   'P 1'
#
loop_
_entity.id
_entity.type
_entity.pdbx_description
1 polymer ?
#
loop_
_entity_poly.entity_id
_entity_poly.type
_entity_poly.pdbx_seq_one_letter_code
_entity_poly.pdbx_strand_id
1 'polypeptide(L)'
;TLRGVIATCKRENMPKDNIVRAIKNAMGKDQSDYKGMTYEGYGPHGIAVFVDTLTDNTTRTVADVRSVFNKFGGNLGTTGSLAFLFDHKCVFTFKKKDGMDMDEFILDLIDFNVEDEYDEDEEEGTITIYGDPKSYAAIQKHLEESGFEEVGGDFTYIPNDTKDVTPEQ
;
A
#
# COMPACT_ATOMS: atom_id res chain seq x y z
N THR A 1 1.36 3.89 -11.85
CA THR A 1 1.97 4.68 -12.94
C THR A 1 2.82 5.83 -12.38
N LEU A 2 3.81 6.34 -13.14
CA LEU A 2 4.63 7.49 -12.72
C LEU A 2 3.75 8.71 -12.35
N ARG A 3 2.66 8.94 -13.09
CA ARG A 3 1.73 10.04 -12.82
C ARG A 3 1.07 9.87 -11.44
N GLY A 4 0.64 8.66 -11.09
CA GLY A 4 0.06 8.36 -9.78
C GLY A 4 1.06 8.61 -8.64
N VAL A 5 2.30 8.10 -8.77
CA VAL A 5 3.34 8.35 -7.76
C VAL A 5 3.64 9.85 -7.59
N ILE A 6 3.67 10.62 -8.68
CA ILE A 6 3.84 12.08 -8.60
C ILE A 6 2.65 12.75 -7.88
N ALA A 7 1.42 12.28 -8.12
CA ALA A 7 0.24 12.77 -7.41
C ALA A 7 0.32 12.49 -5.91
N THR A 8 0.68 11.25 -5.52
CA THR A 8 0.93 10.89 -4.11
C THR A 8 2.01 11.77 -3.48
N CYS A 9 3.16 11.95 -4.16
CA CYS A 9 4.22 12.82 -3.66
C CYS A 9 3.76 14.28 -3.41
N LYS A 10 2.89 14.80 -4.27
CA LYS A 10 2.32 16.15 -4.09
C LYS A 10 1.35 16.21 -2.92
N ARG A 11 0.49 15.21 -2.74
CA ARG A 11 -0.43 15.10 -1.62
C ARG A 11 0.34 15.07 -0.29
N GLU A 12 1.42 14.31 -0.23
CA GLU A 12 2.32 14.22 0.94
C GLU A 12 3.26 15.44 1.08
N ASN A 13 2.94 16.54 0.40
CA ASN A 13 3.72 17.80 0.45
C ASN A 13 5.21 17.66 0.14
N MET A 14 5.60 16.68 -0.69
CA MET A 14 6.98 16.55 -1.12
C MET A 14 7.42 17.74 -1.97
N PRO A 15 8.53 18.40 -1.65
CA PRO A 15 9.04 19.53 -2.44
C PRO A 15 9.26 19.14 -3.90
N LYS A 16 8.79 20.00 -4.82
CA LYS A 16 8.88 19.78 -6.28
C LYS A 16 10.29 19.40 -6.75
N ASP A 17 11.33 20.04 -6.17
CA ASP A 17 12.71 19.75 -6.54
C ASP A 17 13.16 18.34 -6.17
N ASN A 18 12.60 17.78 -5.09
CA ASN A 18 12.86 16.39 -4.71
C ASN A 18 12.22 15.41 -5.70
N ILE A 19 10.99 15.69 -6.15
CA ILE A 19 10.30 14.89 -7.18
C ILE A 19 11.10 14.91 -8.48
N VAL A 20 11.49 16.10 -8.95
CA VAL A 20 12.29 16.27 -10.18
C VAL A 20 13.63 15.56 -10.08
N ARG A 21 14.31 15.68 -8.93
CA ARG A 21 15.60 15.02 -8.69
C ARG A 21 15.46 13.50 -8.70
N ALA A 22 14.42 12.95 -8.07
CA ALA A 22 14.15 11.52 -8.06
C ALA A 22 13.91 10.98 -9.48
N ILE A 23 13.08 11.66 -10.27
CA ILE A 23 12.83 11.31 -11.68
C ILE A 23 14.13 11.36 -12.49
N LYS A 24 14.95 12.43 -12.32
CA LYS A 24 16.22 12.57 -13.02
C LYS A 24 17.20 11.45 -12.67
N ASN A 25 17.27 11.08 -11.40
CA ASN A 25 18.12 9.97 -10.95
C ASN A 25 17.66 8.63 -11.54
N ALA A 26 16.35 8.39 -11.59
CA ALA A 26 15.78 7.17 -12.19
C ALA A 26 16.01 7.10 -13.72
N MET A 27 16.19 8.23 -14.41
CA MET A 27 16.53 8.30 -15.83
C MET A 27 18.03 8.21 -16.12
N GLY A 28 18.88 8.24 -15.09
CA GLY A 28 20.34 8.16 -15.21
C GLY A 28 20.82 6.78 -15.63
N LYS A 29 22.07 6.69 -16.12
CA LYS A 29 22.67 5.46 -16.63
C LYS A 29 23.01 4.39 -15.56
N ASP A 30 22.95 4.75 -14.28
CA ASP A 30 23.18 3.85 -13.15
C ASP A 30 21.85 3.27 -12.64
N GLN A 31 21.07 2.66 -13.52
CA GLN A 31 19.95 1.82 -13.09
C GLN A 31 20.54 0.52 -12.54
N SER A 32 20.71 0.46 -11.22
CA SER A 32 20.78 -0.81 -10.51
C SER A 32 19.52 -1.60 -10.83
N ASP A 33 19.67 -2.88 -11.19
CA ASP A 33 18.53 -3.79 -11.43
C ASP A 33 17.81 -4.04 -10.10
N TYR A 34 16.90 -3.13 -9.75
CA TYR A 34 16.06 -3.30 -8.56
C TYR A 34 15.15 -4.51 -8.71
N LYS A 35 15.10 -5.32 -7.66
CA LYS A 35 14.24 -6.50 -7.55
C LYS A 35 13.28 -6.34 -6.40
N GLY A 36 12.00 -6.60 -6.66
CA GLY A 36 10.99 -6.75 -5.61
C GLY A 36 11.25 -8.04 -4.85
N MET A 37 11.29 -7.97 -3.52
CA MET A 37 11.46 -9.13 -2.65
C MET A 37 10.55 -8.98 -1.45
N THR A 38 9.86 -10.05 -1.07
CA THR A 38 9.04 -10.12 0.13
C THR A 38 9.72 -10.94 1.21
N TYR A 39 9.59 -10.50 2.44
CA TYR A 39 10.08 -11.20 3.62
C TYR A 39 8.93 -11.38 4.60
N GLU A 40 8.90 -12.52 5.23
CA GLU A 40 7.81 -12.94 6.10
C GLU A 40 8.38 -13.48 7.41
N GLY A 41 7.75 -13.16 8.50
CA GLY A 41 8.20 -13.63 9.80
C GLY A 41 7.25 -13.27 10.93
N TYR A 42 7.60 -13.70 12.11
CA TYR A 42 6.89 -13.33 13.32
C TYR A 42 7.71 -12.33 14.13
N GLY A 43 7.09 -11.24 14.49
CA GLY A 43 7.57 -10.32 15.51
C GLY A 43 7.38 -10.89 16.93
N PRO A 44 7.72 -10.10 17.97
CA PRO A 44 7.41 -10.45 19.35
C PRO A 44 5.92 -10.81 19.50
N HIS A 45 5.63 -11.66 20.46
CA HIS A 45 4.27 -12.09 20.82
C HIS A 45 3.52 -12.82 19.69
N GLY A 46 4.23 -13.25 18.64
CA GLY A 46 3.66 -14.00 17.52
C GLY A 46 2.83 -13.15 16.56
N ILE A 47 3.15 -11.87 16.45
CA ILE A 47 2.55 -10.98 15.46
C ILE A 47 3.14 -11.32 14.09
N ALA A 48 2.29 -11.65 13.13
CA ALA A 48 2.71 -11.87 11.74
C ALA A 48 3.17 -10.54 11.11
N VAL A 49 4.33 -10.56 10.46
CA VAL A 49 4.91 -9.39 9.79
C VAL A 49 5.24 -9.76 8.35
N PHE A 50 4.69 -8.99 7.43
CA PHE A 50 4.97 -9.07 6.00
C PHE A 50 5.73 -7.81 5.58
N VAL A 51 6.89 -7.98 4.91
CA VAL A 51 7.76 -6.87 4.50
C VAL A 51 7.96 -6.93 3.01
N ASP A 52 7.43 -5.95 2.29
CA ASP A 52 7.69 -5.79 0.86
C ASP A 52 8.84 -4.82 0.64
N THR A 53 9.77 -5.19 -0.23
CA THR A 53 11.01 -4.43 -0.44
C THR A 53 11.33 -4.30 -1.93
N LEU A 54 11.98 -3.19 -2.28
CA LEU A 54 12.59 -2.98 -3.57
C LEU A 54 14.11 -2.78 -3.36
N THR A 55 14.92 -3.69 -3.87
CA THR A 55 16.36 -3.70 -3.57
C THR A 55 17.22 -3.98 -4.81
N ASP A 56 18.39 -3.36 -4.83
CA ASP A 56 19.49 -3.65 -5.77
C ASP A 56 20.43 -4.77 -5.28
N ASN A 57 20.28 -5.20 -4.00
CA ASN A 57 21.13 -6.21 -3.39
C ASN A 57 20.35 -7.08 -2.40
N THR A 58 19.84 -8.20 -2.88
CA THR A 58 19.02 -9.14 -2.11
C THR A 58 19.78 -9.75 -0.91
N THR A 59 21.10 -9.96 -1.05
CA THR A 59 21.93 -10.53 0.02
C THR A 59 22.07 -9.57 1.20
N ARG A 60 22.29 -8.28 0.92
CA ARG A 60 22.30 -7.23 1.94
C ARG A 60 20.95 -7.12 2.61
N THR A 61 19.89 -7.01 1.83
CA THR A 61 18.54 -6.80 2.36
C THR A 61 18.07 -7.94 3.25
N VAL A 62 18.28 -9.19 2.87
CA VAL A 62 17.90 -10.34 3.73
C VAL A 62 18.69 -10.35 5.05
N ALA A 63 19.97 -9.95 5.02
CA ALA A 63 20.78 -9.86 6.22
C ALA A 63 20.27 -8.75 7.16
N ASP A 64 19.96 -7.59 6.61
CA ASP A 64 19.43 -6.45 7.36
C ASP A 64 18.06 -6.78 7.98
N VAL A 65 17.11 -7.29 7.19
CA VAL A 65 15.78 -7.69 7.67
C VAL A 65 15.90 -8.75 8.78
N ARG A 66 16.72 -9.79 8.57
CA ARG A 66 16.95 -10.83 9.60
C ARG A 66 17.54 -10.26 10.87
N SER A 67 18.48 -9.33 10.74
CA SER A 67 19.10 -8.66 11.89
C SER A 67 18.06 -7.90 12.72
N VAL A 68 17.14 -7.19 12.06
CA VAL A 68 16.05 -6.46 12.74
C VAL A 68 15.11 -7.43 13.45
N PHE A 69 14.62 -8.48 12.78
CA PHE A 69 13.78 -9.48 13.42
C PHE A 69 14.44 -10.05 14.68
N ASN A 70 15.69 -10.50 14.57
CA ASN A 70 16.45 -11.09 15.71
C ASN A 70 16.65 -10.07 16.85
N LYS A 71 16.98 -8.81 16.51
CA LYS A 71 17.21 -7.75 17.50
C LYS A 71 15.98 -7.47 18.36
N PHE A 72 14.80 -7.56 17.79
CA PHE A 72 13.53 -7.28 18.48
C PHE A 72 12.78 -8.54 18.92
N GLY A 73 13.45 -9.69 18.99
CA GLY A 73 12.88 -10.93 19.53
C GLY A 73 11.89 -11.62 18.59
N GLY A 74 11.92 -11.27 17.32
CA GLY A 74 11.18 -11.94 16.26
C GLY A 74 11.97 -13.03 15.56
N ASN A 75 11.37 -13.66 14.58
CA ASN A 75 11.98 -14.70 13.76
C ASN A 75 11.57 -14.56 12.29
N LEU A 76 12.56 -14.44 11.41
CA LEU A 76 12.31 -14.40 9.96
C LEU A 76 12.04 -15.82 9.47
N GLY A 77 10.88 -16.01 8.85
CA GLY A 77 10.44 -17.26 8.23
C GLY A 77 10.98 -17.46 6.81
N THR A 78 10.43 -18.44 6.14
CA THR A 78 10.65 -18.69 4.70
C THR A 78 9.62 -17.95 3.87
N THR A 79 9.99 -17.54 2.67
CA THR A 79 9.08 -16.89 1.73
C THR A 79 7.86 -17.76 1.45
N GLY A 80 6.65 -17.18 1.50
CA GLY A 80 5.38 -17.87 1.33
C GLY A 80 4.82 -18.52 2.61
N SER A 81 5.50 -18.38 3.75
CA SER A 81 5.05 -19.00 5.01
C SER A 81 3.88 -18.27 5.67
N LEU A 82 3.72 -16.99 5.42
CA LEU A 82 2.68 -16.14 6.02
C LEU A 82 1.84 -15.36 5.00
N ALA A 83 2.17 -15.44 3.72
CA ALA A 83 1.47 -14.68 2.68
C ALA A 83 -0.04 -14.94 2.66
N PHE A 84 -0.47 -16.16 3.05
CA PHE A 84 -1.88 -16.54 3.12
C PHE A 84 -2.65 -15.86 4.28
N LEU A 85 -1.95 -15.20 5.20
CA LEU A 85 -2.55 -14.41 6.27
C LEU A 85 -2.90 -12.98 5.84
N PHE A 86 -2.53 -12.61 4.62
CA PHE A 86 -2.70 -11.26 4.11
C PHE A 86 -3.32 -11.29 2.72
N ASP A 87 -4.24 -10.39 2.48
CA ASP A 87 -4.79 -10.11 1.16
C ASP A 87 -4.08 -8.92 0.53
N HIS A 88 -3.54 -9.12 -0.67
CA HIS A 88 -2.96 -8.02 -1.45
C HIS A 88 -4.07 -7.23 -2.13
N LYS A 89 -4.21 -5.96 -1.78
CA LYS A 89 -5.26 -5.06 -2.27
C LYS A 89 -4.64 -3.79 -2.88
N CYS A 90 -5.36 -3.16 -3.79
CA CYS A 90 -5.17 -1.75 -4.07
C CYS A 90 -6.15 -0.94 -3.21
N VAL A 91 -5.68 0.21 -2.75
CA VAL A 91 -6.41 1.08 -1.83
C VAL A 91 -6.50 2.45 -2.45
N PHE A 92 -7.68 3.06 -2.38
CA PHE A 92 -7.88 4.43 -2.84
C PHE A 92 -8.56 5.23 -1.74
N THR A 93 -7.97 6.37 -1.40
CA THR A 93 -8.54 7.34 -0.47
C THR A 93 -8.85 8.63 -1.20
N PHE A 94 -10.06 9.15 -1.03
CA PHE A 94 -10.54 10.36 -1.67
C PHE A 94 -11.56 11.09 -0.78
N LYS A 95 -11.78 12.37 -1.05
CA LYS A 95 -12.78 13.17 -0.33
C LYS A 95 -14.19 12.75 -0.70
N LYS A 96 -15.04 12.53 0.32
CA LYS A 96 -16.46 12.30 0.14
C LYS A 96 -17.13 13.53 -0.42
N LYS A 97 -18.01 13.36 -1.39
CA LYS A 97 -18.81 14.46 -1.94
C LYS A 97 -20.08 14.66 -1.12
N ASP A 98 -20.52 15.91 -1.01
CA ASP A 98 -21.78 16.24 -0.34
C ASP A 98 -22.98 15.55 -1.02
N GLY A 99 -23.77 14.85 -0.22
CA GLY A 99 -24.95 14.14 -0.71
C GLY A 99 -24.69 12.88 -1.51
N MET A 100 -23.47 12.35 -1.47
CA MET A 100 -23.10 11.11 -2.12
C MET A 100 -23.76 9.90 -1.45
N ASP A 101 -24.48 9.10 -2.23
CA ASP A 101 -25.01 7.81 -1.83
C ASP A 101 -23.90 6.76 -1.97
N MET A 102 -23.42 6.25 -0.84
CA MET A 102 -22.30 5.30 -0.83
C MET A 102 -22.71 3.93 -1.38
N ASP A 103 -23.94 3.49 -1.15
CA ASP A 103 -24.41 2.19 -1.64
C ASP A 103 -24.48 2.19 -3.17
N GLU A 104 -25.01 3.27 -3.77
CA GLU A 104 -25.03 3.44 -5.23
C GLU A 104 -23.61 3.53 -5.79
N PHE A 105 -22.73 4.27 -5.13
CA PHE A 105 -21.34 4.43 -5.56
C PHE A 105 -20.55 3.13 -5.52
N ILE A 106 -20.68 2.33 -4.47
CA ILE A 106 -20.02 1.02 -4.38
C ILE A 106 -20.56 0.06 -5.43
N LEU A 107 -21.87 0.09 -5.72
CA LEU A 107 -22.45 -0.70 -6.80
C LEU A 107 -21.83 -0.37 -8.16
N ASP A 108 -21.55 0.90 -8.45
CA ASP A 108 -20.88 1.31 -9.68
C ASP A 108 -19.43 0.79 -9.78
N LEU A 109 -18.80 0.52 -8.63
CA LEU A 109 -17.41 0.04 -8.56
C LEU A 109 -17.31 -1.50 -8.54
N ILE A 110 -18.41 -2.21 -8.41
CA ILE A 110 -18.41 -3.69 -8.32
C ILE A 110 -17.81 -4.36 -9.55
N ASP A 111 -18.05 -3.78 -10.73
CA ASP A 111 -17.50 -4.25 -12.01
C ASP A 111 -15.98 -4.11 -12.11
N PHE A 112 -15.38 -3.30 -11.23
CA PHE A 112 -13.93 -3.12 -11.11
C PHE A 112 -13.31 -3.98 -9.99
N ASN A 113 -14.07 -4.93 -9.41
CA ASN A 113 -13.68 -5.76 -8.27
C ASN A 113 -13.25 -4.93 -7.05
N VAL A 114 -14.00 -3.89 -6.75
CA VAL A 114 -13.95 -3.16 -5.49
C VAL A 114 -14.80 -3.91 -4.48
N GLU A 115 -14.33 -3.97 -3.24
CA GLU A 115 -15.07 -4.60 -2.15
C GLU A 115 -16.26 -3.74 -1.74
N ASP A 116 -17.29 -4.37 -1.19
CA ASP A 116 -18.47 -3.71 -0.66
C ASP A 116 -18.21 -3.02 0.70
N GLU A 117 -17.15 -3.43 1.38
CA GLU A 117 -16.67 -2.78 2.61
C GLU A 117 -15.76 -1.59 2.27
N TYR A 118 -15.97 -0.49 2.99
CA TYR A 118 -15.15 0.72 2.90
C TYR A 118 -14.97 1.36 4.27
N ASP A 119 -13.91 2.14 4.43
CA ASP A 119 -13.70 2.95 5.64
C ASP A 119 -14.09 4.40 5.38
N GLU A 120 -14.73 5.01 6.36
CA GLU A 120 -15.07 6.44 6.36
C GLU A 120 -14.40 7.14 7.54
N ASP A 121 -13.61 8.16 7.24
CA ASP A 121 -13.06 9.08 8.23
C ASP A 121 -13.91 10.34 8.24
N GLU A 122 -14.80 10.45 9.25
CA GLU A 122 -15.71 11.59 9.39
C GLU A 122 -14.96 12.89 9.72
N GLU A 123 -13.80 12.83 10.41
CA GLU A 123 -13.03 14.02 10.79
C GLU A 123 -12.34 14.62 9.55
N GLU A 124 -11.75 13.78 8.73
CA GLU A 124 -11.10 14.20 7.49
C GLU A 124 -12.09 14.30 6.31
N GLY A 125 -13.29 13.73 6.42
CA GLY A 125 -14.28 13.63 5.36
C GLY A 125 -13.80 12.81 4.18
N THR A 126 -13.07 11.72 4.45
CA THR A 126 -12.51 10.84 3.41
C THR A 126 -13.13 9.47 3.43
N ILE A 127 -13.17 8.86 2.23
CA ILE A 127 -13.55 7.47 2.02
C ILE A 127 -12.32 6.70 1.55
N THR A 128 -12.14 5.51 2.10
CA THR A 128 -11.12 4.56 1.66
C THR A 128 -11.80 3.28 1.17
N ILE A 129 -11.53 2.93 -0.09
CA ILE A 129 -12.03 1.72 -0.75
C ILE A 129 -10.90 0.77 -1.09
N TYR A 130 -11.24 -0.51 -1.15
CA TYR A 130 -10.31 -1.62 -1.38
C TYR A 130 -10.72 -2.40 -2.63
N GLY A 131 -9.75 -2.78 -3.46
CA GLY A 131 -10.03 -3.51 -4.69
C GLY A 131 -8.92 -4.48 -5.10
N ASP A 132 -9.19 -5.28 -6.15
CA ASP A 132 -8.18 -6.15 -6.72
C ASP A 132 -7.01 -5.32 -7.28
N PRO A 133 -5.75 -5.63 -6.98
CA PRO A 133 -4.58 -4.93 -7.50
C PRO A 133 -4.53 -4.81 -9.03
N LYS A 134 -5.11 -5.77 -9.74
CA LYS A 134 -5.19 -5.76 -11.21
C LYS A 134 -6.12 -4.68 -11.73
N SER A 135 -7.12 -4.30 -10.94
CA SER A 135 -8.10 -3.27 -11.28
C SER A 135 -7.64 -1.84 -10.97
N TYR A 136 -6.45 -1.66 -10.35
CA TYR A 136 -5.93 -0.36 -9.94
C TYR A 136 -6.12 0.75 -10.99
N ALA A 137 -5.69 0.50 -12.23
CA ALA A 137 -5.76 1.52 -13.29
C ALA A 137 -7.20 1.84 -13.70
N ALA A 138 -8.09 0.85 -13.66
CA ALA A 138 -9.50 1.03 -13.99
C ALA A 138 -10.24 1.81 -12.90
N ILE A 139 -10.00 1.46 -11.62
CA ILE A 139 -10.55 2.17 -10.47
C ILE A 139 -10.08 3.62 -10.45
N GLN A 140 -8.76 3.85 -10.59
CA GLN A 140 -8.21 5.21 -10.63
C GLN A 140 -8.87 6.06 -11.73
N LYS A 141 -8.97 5.51 -12.93
CA LYS A 141 -9.59 6.20 -14.07
C LYS A 141 -11.07 6.53 -13.79
N HIS A 142 -11.82 5.56 -13.26
CA HIS A 142 -13.23 5.76 -12.92
C HIS A 142 -13.42 6.86 -11.89
N LEU A 143 -12.61 6.88 -10.82
CA LEU A 143 -12.65 7.91 -9.80
C LEU A 143 -12.32 9.31 -10.37
N GLU A 144 -11.28 9.41 -11.23
CA GLU A 144 -10.93 10.67 -11.91
C GLU A 144 -12.05 11.16 -12.85
N GLU A 145 -12.64 10.26 -13.64
CA GLU A 145 -13.75 10.57 -14.57
C GLU A 145 -15.04 10.94 -13.81
N SER A 146 -15.27 10.36 -12.64
CA SER A 146 -16.36 10.72 -11.73
C SER A 146 -16.12 12.05 -11.02
N GLY A 147 -14.97 12.71 -11.25
CA GLY A 147 -14.66 14.04 -10.73
C GLY A 147 -14.28 14.04 -9.25
N PHE A 148 -13.69 12.96 -8.74
CA PHE A 148 -13.03 12.98 -7.44
C PHE A 148 -11.68 13.66 -7.57
N GLU A 149 -11.41 14.60 -6.66
CA GLU A 149 -10.12 15.28 -6.58
C GLU A 149 -9.19 14.56 -5.60
N GLU A 150 -7.89 14.73 -5.80
CA GLU A 150 -6.85 14.19 -4.90
C GLU A 150 -6.92 12.68 -4.66
N VAL A 151 -7.37 11.91 -5.67
CA VAL A 151 -7.44 10.46 -5.59
C VAL A 151 -6.03 9.89 -5.42
N GLY A 152 -5.74 9.39 -4.22
CA GLY A 152 -4.50 8.70 -3.91
C GLY A 152 -4.71 7.20 -3.93
N GLY A 153 -4.02 6.50 -4.83
CA GLY A 153 -4.04 5.05 -4.86
C GLY A 153 -2.68 4.47 -4.45
N ASP A 154 -2.73 3.36 -3.71
CA ASP A 154 -1.56 2.61 -3.24
C ASP A 154 -1.86 1.10 -3.24
N PHE A 155 -0.85 0.29 -2.94
CA PHE A 155 -0.99 -1.15 -2.74
C PHE A 155 -0.69 -1.48 -1.28
N THR A 156 -1.47 -2.37 -0.70
CA THR A 156 -1.28 -2.79 0.68
C THR A 156 -1.54 -4.28 0.85
N TYR A 157 -1.07 -4.82 1.96
CA TYR A 157 -1.38 -6.17 2.42
C TYR A 157 -2.23 -6.07 3.69
N ILE A 158 -3.49 -6.47 3.57
CA ILE A 158 -4.46 -6.42 4.67
C ILE A 158 -4.45 -7.76 5.39
N PRO A 159 -4.27 -7.79 6.72
CA PRO A 159 -4.33 -9.04 7.47
C PRO A 159 -5.76 -9.58 7.50
N ASN A 160 -5.92 -10.89 7.29
CA ASN A 160 -7.20 -11.58 7.36
C ASN A 160 -7.67 -11.78 8.81
N ASP A 161 -6.76 -11.64 9.77
CA ASP A 161 -7.04 -11.78 11.19
C ASP A 161 -6.13 -10.88 12.00
N THR A 162 -6.61 -10.41 13.14
CA THR A 162 -5.87 -9.52 14.05
C THR A 162 -5.64 -10.22 15.39
N LYS A 163 -4.59 -9.83 16.06
CA LYS A 163 -4.25 -10.35 17.38
C LYS A 163 -4.20 -9.22 18.40
N ASP A 164 -4.98 -9.36 19.45
CA ASP A 164 -4.94 -8.43 20.58
C ASP A 164 -3.58 -8.56 21.32
N VAL A 165 -3.00 -7.40 21.60
CA VAL A 165 -1.81 -7.28 22.44
C VAL A 165 -2.10 -6.35 23.60
N THR A 166 -1.45 -6.58 24.75
CA THR A 166 -1.58 -5.66 25.90
C THR A 166 -0.73 -4.40 25.65
N PRO A 167 -1.05 -3.27 26.33
CA PRO A 167 -0.26 -2.04 26.20
C PRO A 167 1.23 -2.19 26.55
N GLU A 168 1.60 -3.24 27.26
CA GLU A 168 2.97 -3.56 27.67
C GLU A 168 3.72 -4.43 26.65
N GLN A 169 3.01 -5.00 25.71
CA GLN A 169 3.51 -5.83 24.60
C GLN A 169 3.72 -5.01 23.34
#